data_d907973f43ea8fe5bc447b238b05a1d3
#
_entry.id   d907973f43ea8fe5bc447b238b05a1d3
#
_cell.length_a   1.000
_cell.length_b   1.000
_cell.length_c   1.000
_cell.angle_alpha   90.00
_cell.angle_beta   90.00
_cell.angle_gamma   90.00
#
_symmetry.space_group_name_H-M   'P 1'
#
loop_
_entity.id
_entity.type
_entity.pdbx_description
1 polymer ?
#
loop_
_entity_poly.entity_id
_entity_poly.type
_entity_poly.pdbx_seq_one_letter_code
_entity_poly.pdbx_strand_id
1 'polypeptide(L)'
;MHIPDIKLAQVLDRFEQIEARMSATMDSDEIVQLGKDYAELKPIAEDTRKLRNVRSEISDLEAMASDPENGAEMKAMAKEEMQTLKESLPALEKEVSLLLLPKDKDDSASIVLEIRAGTGGDEAAIFAGDLFAMYARYASIQGWKVEVESEAEADMEKGYRVNLDGT
;
A
#
# COMPACT_ATOMS: atom_id res chain seq x y z
N MET A 1 4.05 14.89 8.00
CA MET A 1 3.33 15.42 6.80
C MET A 1 1.86 15.44 7.17
N HIS A 2 1.24 16.64 7.24
CA HIS A 2 -0.14 16.76 7.71
C HIS A 2 -1.13 16.51 6.56
N ILE A 3 -2.04 15.56 6.73
CA ILE A 3 -3.11 15.26 5.75
C ILE A 3 -4.32 16.12 6.10
N PRO A 4 -4.85 16.94 5.15
CA PRO A 4 -6.05 17.75 5.41
C PRO A 4 -7.27 16.87 5.70
N ASP A 5 -8.08 17.28 6.69
CA ASP A 5 -9.27 16.52 7.12
C ASP A 5 -10.30 16.35 5.98
N ILE A 6 -10.36 17.28 5.05
CA ILE A 6 -11.22 17.17 3.87
C ILE A 6 -10.85 15.96 2.99
N LYS A 7 -9.56 15.63 2.88
CA LYS A 7 -9.14 14.43 2.13
C LYS A 7 -9.51 13.15 2.87
N LEU A 8 -9.37 13.15 4.19
CA LEU A 8 -9.79 12.02 5.01
C LEU A 8 -11.31 11.78 4.92
N ALA A 9 -12.10 12.87 4.95
CA ALA A 9 -13.55 12.79 4.77
C ALA A 9 -13.91 12.21 3.38
N GLN A 10 -13.30 12.69 2.31
CA GLN A 10 -13.55 12.20 0.95
C GLN A 10 -13.30 10.70 0.80
N VAL A 11 -12.28 10.16 1.45
CA VAL A 11 -11.99 8.72 1.44
C VAL A 11 -13.10 7.94 2.13
N LEU A 12 -13.53 8.39 3.30
CA LEU A 12 -14.60 7.74 4.06
C LEU A 12 -15.95 7.83 3.34
N ASP A 13 -16.29 8.99 2.79
CA ASP A 13 -17.51 9.17 2.00
C ASP A 13 -17.55 8.24 0.78
N ARG A 14 -16.40 8.09 0.08
CA ARG A 14 -16.30 7.16 -1.05
C ARG A 14 -16.48 5.72 -0.60
N PHE A 15 -15.89 5.33 0.52
CA PHE A 15 -16.04 3.99 1.06
C PHE A 15 -17.49 3.68 1.43
N GLU A 16 -18.17 4.60 2.12
CA GLU A 16 -19.59 4.48 2.49
C GLU A 16 -20.50 4.41 1.25
N GLN A 17 -20.19 5.15 0.19
CA GLN A 17 -20.91 5.08 -1.08
C GLN A 17 -20.78 3.69 -1.73
N ILE A 18 -19.59 3.09 -1.69
CA ILE A 18 -19.37 1.73 -2.20
C ILE A 18 -20.19 0.72 -1.38
N GLU A 19 -20.15 0.80 -0.05
CA GLU A 19 -20.94 -0.08 0.83
C GLU A 19 -22.44 0.05 0.57
N ALA A 20 -22.93 1.29 0.44
CA ALA A 20 -24.33 1.55 0.14
C ALA A 20 -24.75 0.98 -1.25
N ARG A 21 -23.90 1.16 -2.28
CA ARG A 21 -24.18 0.61 -3.62
C ARG A 21 -24.15 -0.91 -3.63
N MET A 22 -23.19 -1.55 -2.97
CA MET A 22 -23.13 -3.01 -2.83
C MET A 22 -24.39 -3.58 -2.17
N SER A 23 -24.98 -2.84 -1.23
CA SER A 23 -26.20 -3.27 -0.55
C SER A 23 -27.48 -3.06 -1.39
N ALA A 24 -27.43 -2.18 -2.38
CA ALA A 24 -28.59 -1.77 -3.18
C ALA A 24 -28.66 -2.42 -4.56
N THR A 25 -27.51 -2.81 -5.15
CA THR A 25 -27.46 -3.36 -6.50
C THR A 25 -27.78 -4.85 -6.53
N MET A 26 -28.48 -5.29 -7.58
CA MET A 26 -28.71 -6.70 -7.92
C MET A 26 -27.96 -7.12 -9.20
N ASP A 27 -27.21 -6.19 -9.81
CA ASP A 27 -26.42 -6.48 -11.01
C ASP A 27 -25.14 -7.23 -10.63
N SER A 28 -24.96 -8.41 -11.21
CA SER A 28 -23.83 -9.31 -10.91
C SER A 28 -22.49 -8.69 -11.31
N ASP A 29 -22.43 -8.01 -12.45
CA ASP A 29 -21.18 -7.42 -12.93
C ASP A 29 -20.79 -6.18 -12.10
N GLU A 30 -21.81 -5.40 -11.71
CA GLU A 30 -21.62 -4.27 -10.80
C GLU A 30 -21.13 -4.74 -9.41
N ILE A 31 -21.69 -5.83 -8.89
CA ILE A 31 -21.28 -6.42 -7.59
C ILE A 31 -19.80 -6.82 -7.64
N VAL A 32 -19.35 -7.46 -8.71
CA VAL A 32 -17.96 -7.89 -8.86
C VAL A 32 -17.02 -6.68 -8.88
N GLN A 33 -17.39 -5.60 -9.61
CA GLN A 33 -16.57 -4.40 -9.66
C GLN A 33 -16.53 -3.67 -8.30
N LEU A 34 -17.70 -3.49 -7.67
CA LEU A 34 -17.79 -2.88 -6.34
C LEU A 34 -17.04 -3.69 -5.29
N GLY A 35 -17.04 -5.04 -5.40
CA GLY A 35 -16.28 -5.92 -4.52
C GLY A 35 -14.76 -5.69 -4.61
N LYS A 36 -14.24 -5.46 -5.81
CA LYS A 36 -12.83 -5.09 -6.02
C LYS A 36 -12.51 -3.71 -5.42
N ASP A 37 -13.35 -2.72 -5.73
CA ASP A 37 -13.19 -1.35 -5.21
C ASP A 37 -13.27 -1.32 -3.68
N TYR A 38 -14.18 -2.11 -3.10
CA TYR A 38 -14.32 -2.28 -1.66
C TYR A 38 -13.06 -2.89 -1.03
N ALA A 39 -12.56 -3.99 -1.59
CA ALA A 39 -11.38 -4.68 -1.07
C ALA A 39 -10.13 -3.77 -1.12
N GLU A 40 -10.04 -2.95 -2.16
CA GLU A 40 -8.93 -2.00 -2.31
C GLU A 40 -9.03 -0.82 -1.33
N LEU A 41 -10.24 -0.27 -1.15
CA LEU A 41 -10.44 0.94 -0.34
C LEU A 41 -10.56 0.65 1.16
N LYS A 42 -10.96 -0.56 1.55
CA LYS A 42 -11.21 -0.95 2.94
C LYS A 42 -10.01 -0.67 3.87
N PRO A 43 -8.78 -1.15 3.60
CA PRO A 43 -7.64 -0.88 4.48
C PRO A 43 -7.35 0.62 4.59
N ILE A 44 -7.50 1.37 3.50
CA ILE A 44 -7.31 2.83 3.49
C ILE A 44 -8.36 3.51 4.36
N ALA A 45 -9.62 3.10 4.28
CA ALA A 45 -10.71 3.65 5.08
C ALA A 45 -10.55 3.33 6.58
N GLU A 46 -10.09 2.12 6.92
CA GLU A 46 -9.85 1.72 8.32
C GLU A 46 -8.75 2.58 8.96
N ASP A 47 -7.63 2.77 8.29
CA ASP A 47 -6.52 3.59 8.82
C ASP A 47 -6.84 5.09 8.80
N THR A 48 -7.64 5.53 7.82
CA THR A 48 -8.20 6.89 7.80
C THR A 48 -9.12 7.14 9.01
N ARG A 49 -9.98 6.16 9.38
CA ARG A 49 -10.83 6.25 10.58
C ARG A 49 -9.99 6.31 11.86
N LYS A 50 -8.95 5.47 11.96
CA LYS A 50 -8.03 5.51 13.11
C LYS A 50 -7.39 6.89 13.25
N LEU A 51 -6.87 7.45 12.15
CA LEU A 51 -6.25 8.77 12.16
C LEU A 51 -7.23 9.86 12.60
N ARG A 52 -8.47 9.85 12.09
CA ARG A 52 -9.51 10.80 12.51
C ARG A 52 -9.85 10.66 13.99
N ASN A 53 -9.99 9.44 14.48
CA ASN A 53 -10.30 9.18 15.87
C ASN A 53 -9.19 9.69 16.79
N VAL A 54 -7.92 9.40 16.47
CA VAL A 54 -6.77 9.90 17.25
C VAL A 54 -6.73 11.43 17.27
N ARG A 55 -6.98 12.09 16.13
CA ARG A 55 -7.05 13.57 16.09
C ARG A 55 -8.20 14.13 16.91
N SER A 56 -9.39 13.51 16.85
CA SER A 56 -10.56 13.91 17.67
C SER A 56 -10.25 13.74 19.15
N GLU A 57 -9.68 12.60 19.54
CA GLU A 57 -9.33 12.29 20.92
C GLU A 57 -8.28 13.26 21.47
N ILE A 58 -7.27 13.63 20.69
CA ILE A 58 -6.32 14.69 21.07
C ILE A 58 -7.03 16.01 21.32
N SER A 59 -7.99 16.38 20.46
CA SER A 59 -8.77 17.62 20.63
C SER A 59 -9.65 17.60 21.89
N ASP A 60 -10.28 16.46 22.18
CA ASP A 60 -11.13 16.28 23.35
C ASP A 60 -10.30 16.32 24.65
N LEU A 61 -9.14 15.66 24.65
CA LEU A 61 -8.18 15.69 25.76
C LEU A 61 -7.60 17.09 25.99
N GLU A 62 -7.38 17.86 24.91
CA GLU A 62 -6.89 19.23 24.98
C GLU A 62 -7.97 20.17 25.62
N ALA A 63 -9.23 19.97 25.24
CA ALA A 63 -10.37 20.66 25.87
C ALA A 63 -10.48 20.29 27.34
N MET A 64 -10.39 19.00 27.69
CA MET A 64 -10.45 18.50 29.07
C MET A 64 -9.31 19.03 29.94
N ALA A 65 -8.09 19.09 29.40
CA ALA A 65 -6.92 19.64 30.12
C ALA A 65 -7.00 21.13 30.33
N SER A 66 -7.75 21.86 29.48
CA SER A 66 -7.91 23.31 29.53
C SER A 66 -9.13 23.77 30.34
N ASP A 67 -10.10 22.89 30.60
CA ASP A 67 -11.32 23.21 31.32
C ASP A 67 -11.03 23.60 32.79
N PRO A 68 -11.41 24.81 33.24
CA PRO A 68 -11.19 25.23 34.62
C PRO A 68 -11.90 24.36 35.66
N GLU A 69 -13.03 23.76 35.31
CA GLU A 69 -13.87 22.96 36.19
C GLU A 69 -13.26 21.56 36.49
N ASN A 70 -12.35 21.09 35.66
CA ASN A 70 -11.70 19.80 35.88
C ASN A 70 -10.64 19.86 36.98
N GLY A 71 -10.63 18.86 37.86
CA GLY A 71 -9.63 18.69 38.92
C GLY A 71 -8.22 18.50 38.37
N ALA A 72 -7.22 18.79 39.21
CA ALA A 72 -5.80 18.71 38.85
C ALA A 72 -5.38 17.30 38.38
N GLU A 73 -5.94 16.25 38.97
CA GLU A 73 -5.66 14.86 38.62
C GLU A 73 -6.18 14.54 37.21
N MET A 74 -7.41 14.91 36.89
CA MET A 74 -8.02 14.73 35.57
C MET A 74 -7.25 15.47 34.50
N LYS A 75 -6.81 16.71 34.76
CA LYS A 75 -5.94 17.47 33.84
C LYS A 75 -4.59 16.82 33.62
N ALA A 76 -4.00 16.19 34.66
CA ALA A 76 -2.74 15.50 34.53
C ALA A 76 -2.88 14.24 33.65
N MET A 77 -3.91 13.43 33.91
CA MET A 77 -4.21 12.25 33.09
C MET A 77 -4.46 12.60 31.62
N ALA A 78 -5.29 13.61 31.35
CA ALA A 78 -5.56 14.08 30.00
C ALA A 78 -4.29 14.53 29.26
N LYS A 79 -3.36 15.20 29.96
CA LYS A 79 -2.08 15.61 29.38
C LYS A 79 -1.16 14.45 29.06
N GLU A 80 -1.11 13.44 29.92
CA GLU A 80 -0.28 12.23 29.72
C GLU A 80 -0.77 11.44 28.51
N GLU A 81 -2.08 11.19 28.44
CA GLU A 81 -2.70 10.49 27.32
C GLU A 81 -2.56 11.27 26.01
N MET A 82 -2.80 12.57 26.01
CA MET A 82 -2.59 13.44 24.86
C MET A 82 -1.13 13.38 24.36
N GLN A 83 -0.14 13.35 25.27
CA GLN A 83 1.26 13.24 24.90
C GLN A 83 1.56 11.92 24.17
N THR A 84 1.04 10.80 24.67
CA THR A 84 1.18 9.47 24.07
C THR A 84 0.58 9.43 22.66
N LEU A 85 -0.62 10.00 22.50
CA LEU A 85 -1.27 10.07 21.18
C LEU A 85 -0.51 10.98 20.21
N LYS A 86 -0.01 12.13 20.66
CA LYS A 86 0.81 13.04 19.84
C LYS A 86 2.13 12.42 19.41
N GLU A 87 2.72 11.52 20.18
CA GLU A 87 3.93 10.79 19.82
C GLU A 87 3.67 9.73 18.74
N SER A 88 2.50 9.06 18.77
CA SER A 88 2.11 8.05 17.78
C SER A 88 1.56 8.65 16.47
N LEU A 89 0.98 9.85 16.53
CA LEU A 89 0.31 10.51 15.41
C LEU A 89 1.17 10.64 14.14
N PRO A 90 2.47 11.03 14.18
CA PRO A 90 3.29 11.17 12.97
C PRO A 90 3.50 9.85 12.22
N ALA A 91 3.58 8.72 12.93
CA ALA A 91 3.72 7.41 12.32
C ALA A 91 2.43 7.02 11.58
N LEU A 92 1.28 7.22 12.21
CA LEU A 92 -0.03 6.96 11.62
C LEU A 92 -0.31 7.88 10.42
N GLU A 93 0.05 9.17 10.50
CA GLU A 93 -0.06 10.10 9.37
C GLU A 93 0.80 9.67 8.18
N LYS A 94 2.00 9.17 8.44
CA LYS A 94 2.88 8.65 7.38
C LYS A 94 2.29 7.42 6.71
N GLU A 95 1.74 6.48 7.50
CA GLU A 95 1.11 5.26 6.99
C GLU A 95 -0.09 5.59 6.10
N VAL A 96 -1.04 6.39 6.59
CA VAL A 96 -2.19 6.84 5.80
C VAL A 96 -1.75 7.61 4.56
N SER A 97 -0.70 8.45 4.67
CA SER A 97 -0.19 9.20 3.52
C SER A 97 0.34 8.31 2.42
N LEU A 98 1.01 7.19 2.75
CA LEU A 98 1.49 6.21 1.78
C LEU A 98 0.33 5.47 1.11
N LEU A 99 -0.70 5.10 1.87
CA LEU A 99 -1.90 4.45 1.35
C LEU A 99 -2.74 5.36 0.43
N LEU A 100 -2.64 6.68 0.61
CA LEU A 100 -3.34 7.67 -0.23
C LEU A 100 -2.58 8.04 -1.51
N LEU A 101 -1.36 7.54 -1.70
CA LEU A 101 -0.66 7.73 -2.97
C LEU A 101 -1.40 6.99 -4.08
N PRO A 102 -1.51 7.60 -5.27
CA PRO A 102 -2.06 6.89 -6.41
C PRO A 102 -1.22 5.64 -6.66
N LYS A 103 -1.88 4.49 -6.69
CA LYS A 103 -1.22 3.26 -7.16
C LYS A 103 -0.91 3.45 -8.64
N ASP A 104 0.29 3.10 -9.03
CA ASP A 104 0.61 2.97 -10.44
C ASP A 104 -0.22 1.83 -11.02
N LYS A 105 -0.87 2.06 -12.17
CA LYS A 105 -1.64 1.03 -12.84
C LYS A 105 -0.76 -0.13 -13.28
N ASP A 106 0.51 0.15 -13.45
CA ASP A 106 1.50 -0.82 -13.89
C ASP A 106 2.09 -1.65 -12.74
N ASP A 107 1.85 -1.25 -11.45
CA ASP A 107 2.31 -2.01 -10.27
C ASP A 107 1.74 -3.43 -10.19
N SER A 108 0.56 -3.66 -10.77
CA SER A 108 -0.08 -4.98 -10.85
C SER A 108 0.05 -5.65 -12.23
N ALA A 109 0.74 -5.01 -13.16
CA ALA A 109 0.91 -5.55 -14.52
C ALA A 109 2.05 -6.59 -14.55
N SER A 110 1.84 -7.63 -15.37
CA SER A 110 2.92 -8.55 -15.71
C SER A 110 4.00 -7.83 -16.50
N ILE A 111 5.25 -8.13 -16.23
CA ILE A 111 6.39 -7.57 -16.96
C ILE A 111 7.13 -8.64 -17.71
N VAL A 112 7.67 -8.27 -18.86
CA VAL A 112 8.62 -9.11 -19.60
C VAL A 112 10.02 -8.61 -19.30
N LEU A 113 10.83 -9.47 -18.69
CA LEU A 113 12.24 -9.18 -18.43
C LEU A 113 13.10 -9.88 -19.49
N GLU A 114 13.85 -9.11 -20.23
CA GLU A 114 14.80 -9.65 -21.21
C GLU A 114 16.23 -9.44 -20.69
N ILE A 115 16.98 -10.55 -20.58
CA ILE A 115 18.37 -10.54 -20.15
C ILE A 115 19.20 -11.04 -21.34
N ARG A 116 20.10 -10.21 -21.82
CA ARG A 116 21.00 -10.56 -22.93
C ARG A 116 22.45 -10.48 -22.50
N ALA A 117 23.24 -11.49 -22.87
CA ALA A 117 24.67 -11.37 -22.82
C ALA A 117 25.13 -10.28 -23.82
N GLY A 118 25.95 -9.35 -23.37
CA GLY A 118 26.57 -8.36 -24.25
C GLY A 118 27.70 -8.95 -25.09
N THR A 119 28.53 -8.10 -25.68
CA THR A 119 29.66 -8.51 -26.53
C THR A 119 30.84 -9.15 -25.77
N GLY A 120 30.65 -9.57 -24.52
CA GLY A 120 31.69 -10.03 -23.58
C GLY A 120 32.06 -11.52 -23.64
N GLY A 121 31.56 -12.29 -24.57
CA GLY A 121 31.87 -13.72 -24.66
C GLY A 121 31.29 -14.56 -23.50
N ASP A 122 31.98 -15.63 -23.11
CA ASP A 122 31.51 -16.62 -22.12
C ASP A 122 31.22 -15.99 -20.73
N GLU A 123 32.04 -15.06 -20.29
CA GLU A 123 31.84 -14.39 -19.00
C GLU A 123 30.55 -13.57 -18.99
N ALA A 124 30.20 -12.90 -20.07
CA ALA A 124 28.94 -12.17 -20.20
C ALA A 124 27.74 -13.12 -20.23
N ALA A 125 27.90 -14.29 -20.82
CA ALA A 125 26.87 -15.34 -20.84
C ALA A 125 26.64 -15.91 -19.41
N ILE A 126 27.71 -16.20 -18.68
CA ILE A 126 27.64 -16.65 -17.28
C ILE A 126 26.96 -15.60 -16.44
N PHE A 127 27.33 -14.31 -16.57
CA PHE A 127 26.73 -13.22 -15.82
C PHE A 127 25.23 -13.03 -16.15
N ALA A 128 24.82 -13.22 -17.40
CA ALA A 128 23.40 -13.21 -17.76
C ALA A 128 22.62 -14.33 -17.05
N GLY A 129 23.21 -15.52 -16.92
CA GLY A 129 22.64 -16.62 -16.14
C GLY A 129 22.52 -16.30 -14.65
N ASP A 130 23.54 -15.68 -14.06
CA ASP A 130 23.53 -15.25 -12.66
C ASP A 130 22.46 -14.18 -12.40
N LEU A 131 22.29 -13.23 -13.33
CA LEU A 131 21.22 -12.21 -13.26
C LEU A 131 19.84 -12.88 -13.35
N PHE A 132 19.65 -13.83 -14.25
CA PHE A 132 18.40 -14.57 -14.32
C PHE A 132 18.09 -15.29 -13.01
N ALA A 133 19.07 -16.01 -12.46
CA ALA A 133 18.91 -16.72 -11.20
C ALA A 133 18.57 -15.75 -10.03
N MET A 134 19.19 -14.56 -10.00
CA MET A 134 18.90 -13.52 -9.02
C MET A 134 17.44 -13.03 -9.11
N TYR A 135 16.97 -12.67 -10.31
CA TYR A 135 15.60 -12.19 -10.50
C TYR A 135 14.56 -13.28 -10.27
N ALA A 136 14.81 -14.53 -10.71
CA ALA A 136 13.93 -15.65 -10.44
C ALA A 136 13.78 -15.92 -8.92
N ARG A 137 14.87 -15.81 -8.17
CA ARG A 137 14.85 -15.94 -6.71
C ARG A 137 14.10 -14.79 -6.05
N TYR A 138 14.32 -13.56 -6.52
CA TYR A 138 13.58 -12.39 -6.00
C TYR A 138 12.08 -12.54 -6.26
N ALA A 139 11.68 -12.90 -7.46
CA ALA A 139 10.28 -13.15 -7.81
C ALA A 139 9.65 -14.22 -6.91
N SER A 140 10.38 -15.31 -6.64
CA SER A 140 9.94 -16.35 -5.70
C SER A 140 9.72 -15.83 -4.28
N ILE A 141 10.57 -14.92 -3.79
CA ILE A 141 10.42 -14.28 -2.47
C ILE A 141 9.18 -13.38 -2.45
N GLN A 142 8.88 -12.69 -3.56
CA GLN A 142 7.70 -11.84 -3.70
C GLN A 142 6.41 -12.63 -3.98
N GLY A 143 6.49 -13.95 -4.22
CA GLY A 143 5.35 -14.78 -4.58
C GLY A 143 4.91 -14.64 -6.04
N TRP A 144 5.73 -14.02 -6.90
CA TRP A 144 5.42 -13.85 -8.31
C TRP A 144 5.65 -15.13 -9.10
N LYS A 145 4.80 -15.36 -10.10
CA LYS A 145 4.95 -16.45 -11.03
C LYS A 145 5.99 -16.06 -12.10
N VAL A 146 6.94 -16.94 -12.35
CA VAL A 146 7.97 -16.77 -13.40
C VAL A 146 7.71 -17.75 -14.51
N GLU A 147 7.55 -17.26 -15.75
CA GLU A 147 7.44 -18.07 -16.95
C GLU A 147 8.58 -17.70 -17.89
N VAL A 148 9.36 -18.71 -18.29
CA VAL A 148 10.44 -18.54 -19.28
C VAL A 148 9.81 -18.61 -20.66
N GLU A 149 9.75 -17.49 -21.39
CA GLU A 149 9.21 -17.45 -22.75
C GLU A 149 10.18 -17.99 -23.78
N SER A 150 11.47 -17.67 -23.61
CA SER A 150 12.53 -18.17 -24.50
C SER A 150 13.87 -18.22 -23.78
N GLU A 151 14.62 -19.24 -24.06
CA GLU A 151 16.02 -19.44 -23.63
C GLU A 151 16.86 -19.74 -24.86
N ALA A 152 17.92 -18.97 -25.08
CA ALA A 152 18.85 -19.22 -26.17
C ALA A 152 20.11 -19.90 -25.61
N GLU A 153 20.29 -21.15 -25.93
CA GLU A 153 21.54 -21.87 -25.77
C GLU A 153 22.35 -21.74 -27.09
N ALA A 154 23.06 -20.64 -27.26
CA ALA A 154 24.06 -20.57 -28.32
C ALA A 154 25.44 -20.57 -27.67
N ASP A 155 26.41 -21.19 -28.36
CA ASP A 155 27.80 -21.23 -27.89
C ASP A 155 28.44 -19.85 -27.71
N MET A 156 27.74 -18.77 -28.07
CA MET A 156 28.19 -17.38 -27.94
C MET A 156 27.12 -16.36 -27.50
N GLU A 157 25.83 -16.73 -27.41
CA GLU A 157 24.77 -15.80 -26.97
C GLU A 157 23.78 -16.51 -26.05
N LYS A 158 23.99 -16.43 -24.75
CA LYS A 158 22.97 -16.83 -23.78
C LYS A 158 22.09 -15.65 -23.46
N GLY A 159 20.78 -15.80 -23.67
CA GLY A 159 19.77 -14.81 -23.32
C GLY A 159 18.54 -15.46 -22.73
N TYR A 160 17.98 -14.85 -21.71
CA TYR A 160 16.74 -15.29 -21.07
C TYR A 160 15.65 -14.25 -21.29
N ARG A 161 14.49 -14.70 -21.73
CA ARG A 161 13.29 -13.87 -21.75
C ARG A 161 12.27 -14.52 -20.83
N VAL A 162 11.89 -13.81 -19.79
CA VAL A 162 10.99 -14.30 -18.77
C VAL A 162 9.82 -13.35 -18.60
N ASN A 163 8.64 -13.90 -18.37
CA ASN A 163 7.47 -13.16 -17.95
C ASN A 163 7.34 -13.28 -16.43
N LEU A 164 7.19 -12.16 -15.74
CA LEU A 164 7.00 -12.09 -14.29
C LEU A 164 5.60 -11.57 -14.03
N ASP A 165 4.73 -12.47 -13.57
CA ASP A 165 3.36 -12.13 -13.19
C ASP A 165 3.33 -11.74 -11.71
N GLY A 166 3.05 -10.45 -11.44
CA GLY A 166 2.73 -9.94 -10.12
C GLY A 166 1.22 -9.99 -9.92
N THR A 167 0.75 -10.92 -9.09
CA THR A 167 -0.65 -10.97 -8.61
C THR A 167 -0.75 -10.57 -7.16
#